data_d5228970ec931d10fe7d45fa29beba03
#
_entry.id   d5228970ec931d10fe7d45fa29beba03
#
_cell.length_a   1.000
_cell.length_b   1.000
_cell.length_c   1.000
_cell.angle_alpha   90.00
_cell.angle_beta   90.00
_cell.angle_gamma   90.00
#
_symmetry.space_group_name_H-M   'P 1'
#
loop_
_entity.id
_entity.type
_entity.pdbx_description
1 polymer ?
#
loop_
_entity_poly.entity_id
_entity_poly.type
_entity_poly.pdbx_seq_one_letter_code
_entity_poly.pdbx_strand_id
1 'polypeptide(L)'
;MVLATGLGAFPHLPRELTSLAEAGLASHSSEHRDLARFAGQRVAVLGAGQSALESAALLHEAGAEPTVVARADTLLFGTPPESDRSTDRALTVRLTKPGSPLGPGWSLFAFSRAPVVFRHLPDRTRLHLVRTVLGPSGAWWLRDRVEGRFRLLTGHRLGSVQESAGQVRLALQRPGGGTELLDADHVLAATGYRVDLDRLGLLGPDLRRGLRRIEGAPRLDDSFQSSVPGLYFTGLASAATFGPLMRFVCGTGFAARRISAAVAEAGR
;
A
#
# COMPACT_ATOMS: atom_id res chain seq x y z
N MET A 1 4.29 21.92 13.79
CA MET A 1 3.57 20.64 14.02
C MET A 1 4.02 19.61 12.99
N VAL A 2 4.29 18.35 13.40
CA VAL A 2 4.69 17.26 12.49
C VAL A 2 3.60 16.21 12.46
N LEU A 3 3.09 15.88 11.26
CA LEU A 3 2.07 14.85 11.05
C LEU A 3 2.72 13.54 10.59
N ALA A 4 2.75 12.57 11.50
CA ALA A 4 3.28 11.23 11.31
C ALA A 4 2.18 10.18 11.52
N THR A 5 1.03 10.34 10.86
CA THR A 5 -0.22 9.59 11.10
C THR A 5 -0.18 8.15 10.57
N GLY A 6 0.89 7.74 9.92
CA GLY A 6 1.00 6.40 9.33
C GLY A 6 -0.03 6.15 8.22
N LEU A 7 -0.54 4.92 8.15
CA LEU A 7 -1.48 4.48 7.10
C LEU A 7 -2.95 4.58 7.52
N GLY A 8 -3.22 4.64 8.83
CA GLY A 8 -4.57 4.42 9.40
C GLY A 8 -5.67 5.36 8.88
N ALA A 9 -5.33 6.56 8.43
CA ALA A 9 -6.30 7.50 7.85
C ALA A 9 -6.54 7.28 6.34
N PHE A 10 -5.80 6.39 5.68
CA PHE A 10 -5.75 6.30 4.23
C PHE A 10 -6.16 4.95 3.62
N PRO A 11 -6.95 4.09 4.27
CA PRO A 11 -7.39 2.84 3.66
C PRO A 11 -8.12 3.14 2.35
N HIS A 12 -7.81 2.38 1.30
CA HIS A 12 -8.46 2.56 0.01
C HIS A 12 -9.50 1.47 -0.23
N LEU A 13 -10.76 1.83 -0.12
CA LEU A 13 -11.87 0.97 -0.53
C LEU A 13 -12.26 1.33 -1.98
N PRO A 14 -12.31 0.36 -2.92
CA PRO A 14 -12.87 0.57 -4.25
C PRO A 14 -14.30 1.09 -4.19
N ARG A 15 -14.68 1.97 -5.12
CA ARG A 15 -16.02 2.57 -5.15
C ARG A 15 -17.13 1.52 -5.30
N GLU A 16 -16.82 0.46 -6.02
CA GLU A 16 -17.72 -0.67 -6.24
C GLU A 16 -18.13 -1.37 -4.95
N LEU A 17 -17.34 -1.24 -3.87
CA LEU A 17 -17.61 -1.83 -2.57
C LEU A 17 -18.30 -0.89 -1.58
N THR A 18 -18.59 0.36 -1.95
CA THR A 18 -19.10 1.36 -1.00
C THR A 18 -20.43 0.92 -0.37
N SER A 19 -21.39 0.50 -1.19
CA SER A 19 -22.69 0.02 -0.71
C SER A 19 -22.58 -1.24 0.15
N LEU A 20 -21.68 -2.16 -0.21
CA LEU A 20 -21.44 -3.35 0.59
C LEU A 20 -20.79 -3.02 1.94
N ALA A 21 -19.92 -2.01 1.98
CA ALA A 21 -19.33 -1.56 3.24
C ALA A 21 -20.37 -0.91 4.16
N GLU A 22 -21.29 -0.13 3.62
CA GLU A 22 -22.43 0.44 4.36
C GLU A 22 -23.36 -0.65 4.90
N ALA A 23 -23.52 -1.75 4.16
CA ALA A 23 -24.28 -2.93 4.60
C ALA A 23 -23.50 -3.87 5.54
N GLY A 24 -22.22 -3.58 5.84
CA GLY A 24 -21.38 -4.43 6.69
C GLY A 24 -20.84 -5.69 5.99
N LEU A 25 -21.03 -5.82 4.68
CA LEU A 25 -20.63 -6.98 3.86
C LEU A 25 -19.25 -6.80 3.19
N ALA A 26 -18.65 -5.61 3.30
CA ALA A 26 -17.28 -5.35 2.88
C ALA A 26 -16.55 -4.48 3.91
N SER A 27 -15.23 -4.66 4.02
CA SER A 27 -14.38 -3.87 4.91
C SER A 27 -12.96 -3.80 4.37
N HIS A 28 -12.18 -2.82 4.84
CA HIS A 28 -10.76 -2.79 4.53
C HIS A 28 -9.96 -3.67 5.51
N SER A 29 -8.89 -4.33 5.03
CA SER A 29 -8.07 -5.23 5.86
C SER A 29 -7.50 -4.59 7.13
N SER A 30 -7.32 -3.26 7.16
CA SER A 30 -6.85 -2.53 8.35
C SER A 30 -7.90 -2.31 9.43
N GLU A 31 -9.15 -2.64 9.18
CA GLU A 31 -10.24 -2.49 10.16
C GLU A 31 -10.30 -3.66 11.15
N HIS A 32 -9.60 -4.75 10.83
CA HIS A 32 -9.64 -5.97 11.62
C HIS A 32 -8.31 -6.21 12.34
N ARG A 33 -8.39 -6.38 13.66
CA ARG A 33 -7.28 -6.85 14.49
C ARG A 33 -7.29 -8.36 14.66
N ASP A 34 -8.47 -8.95 14.58
CA ASP A 34 -8.70 -10.38 14.66
C ASP A 34 -9.61 -10.82 13.53
N LEU A 35 -9.14 -11.80 12.76
CA LEU A 35 -9.86 -12.38 11.62
C LEU A 35 -10.63 -13.66 12.01
N ALA A 36 -10.53 -14.16 13.23
CA ALA A 36 -11.28 -15.32 13.71
C ALA A 36 -12.81 -15.10 13.68
N ARG A 37 -13.25 -13.83 13.68
CA ARG A 37 -14.68 -13.48 13.50
C ARG A 37 -15.29 -13.97 12.19
N PHE A 38 -14.45 -14.31 11.19
CA PHE A 38 -14.86 -14.82 9.88
C PHE A 38 -14.82 -16.35 9.79
N ALA A 39 -14.57 -17.07 10.89
CA ALA A 39 -14.53 -18.53 10.89
C ALA A 39 -15.84 -19.10 10.30
N GLY A 40 -15.71 -20.09 9.42
CA GLY A 40 -16.84 -20.72 8.70
C GLY A 40 -17.43 -19.88 7.56
N GLN A 41 -16.90 -18.67 7.29
CA GLN A 41 -17.40 -17.80 6.22
C GLN A 41 -16.52 -17.90 4.97
N ARG A 42 -17.12 -17.73 3.80
CA ARG A 42 -16.44 -17.54 2.51
C ARG A 42 -16.05 -16.06 2.40
N VAL A 43 -14.76 -15.78 2.35
CA VAL A 43 -14.26 -14.39 2.31
C VAL A 43 -13.52 -14.12 1.01
N ALA A 44 -14.03 -13.21 0.18
CA ALA A 44 -13.32 -12.73 -1.00
C ALA A 44 -12.28 -11.67 -0.59
N VAL A 45 -10.98 -11.97 -0.74
CA VAL A 45 -9.88 -11.05 -0.42
C VAL A 45 -9.38 -10.37 -1.68
N LEU A 46 -9.60 -9.06 -1.81
CA LEU A 46 -9.21 -8.30 -3.01
C LEU A 46 -7.82 -7.69 -2.85
N GLY A 47 -6.85 -8.19 -3.60
CA GLY A 47 -5.48 -7.67 -3.61
C GLY A 47 -4.42 -8.74 -3.89
N ALA A 48 -3.18 -8.32 -4.08
CA ALA A 48 -2.02 -9.19 -4.33
C ALA A 48 -0.78 -8.78 -3.50
N GLY A 49 -0.92 -7.84 -2.58
CA GLY A 49 0.16 -7.35 -1.73
C GLY A 49 0.24 -8.08 -0.39
N GLN A 50 1.21 -7.66 0.44
CA GLN A 50 1.43 -8.20 1.78
C GLN A 50 0.13 -8.35 2.58
N SER A 51 -0.65 -7.28 2.67
CA SER A 51 -1.90 -7.29 3.44
C SER A 51 -2.93 -8.29 2.93
N ALA A 52 -3.04 -8.47 1.59
CA ALA A 52 -3.97 -9.43 1.00
C ALA A 52 -3.57 -10.87 1.32
N LEU A 53 -2.31 -11.20 1.08
CA LEU A 53 -1.81 -12.56 1.24
C LEU A 53 -1.72 -12.98 2.71
N GLU A 54 -1.33 -12.05 3.58
CA GLU A 54 -1.29 -12.28 5.02
C GLU A 54 -2.70 -12.42 5.61
N SER A 55 -3.64 -11.54 5.23
CA SER A 55 -5.03 -11.66 5.67
C SER A 55 -5.67 -12.96 5.19
N ALA A 56 -5.43 -13.38 3.94
CA ALA A 56 -5.96 -14.64 3.43
C ALA A 56 -5.39 -15.86 4.17
N ALA A 57 -4.08 -15.86 4.47
CA ALA A 57 -3.46 -16.92 5.27
C ALA A 57 -4.05 -16.99 6.68
N LEU A 58 -4.19 -15.84 7.36
CA LEU A 58 -4.77 -15.75 8.70
C LEU A 58 -6.27 -16.15 8.72
N LEU A 59 -7.04 -15.77 7.70
CA LEU A 59 -8.44 -16.21 7.54
C LEU A 59 -8.52 -17.73 7.43
N HIS A 60 -7.68 -18.34 6.59
CA HIS A 60 -7.63 -19.78 6.42
C HIS A 60 -7.26 -20.50 7.73
N GLU A 61 -6.25 -20.01 8.43
CA GLU A 61 -5.80 -20.55 9.72
C GLU A 61 -6.88 -20.39 10.81
N ALA A 62 -7.72 -19.37 10.71
CA ALA A 62 -8.86 -19.16 11.60
C ALA A 62 -10.12 -19.97 11.24
N GLY A 63 -10.07 -20.79 10.18
CA GLY A 63 -11.18 -21.64 9.75
C GLY A 63 -12.18 -20.96 8.81
N ALA A 64 -11.83 -19.84 8.19
CA ALA A 64 -12.58 -19.25 7.08
C ALA A 64 -12.18 -19.88 5.74
N GLU A 65 -12.98 -19.65 4.70
CA GLU A 65 -12.72 -20.07 3.31
C GLU A 65 -12.33 -18.86 2.44
N PRO A 66 -11.05 -18.41 2.47
CA PRO A 66 -10.66 -17.27 1.67
C PRO A 66 -10.51 -17.61 0.19
N THR A 67 -10.92 -16.69 -0.68
CA THR A 67 -10.58 -16.67 -2.10
C THR A 67 -9.88 -15.35 -2.41
N VAL A 68 -8.60 -15.42 -2.81
CA VAL A 68 -7.85 -14.22 -3.22
C VAL A 68 -8.18 -13.87 -4.65
N VAL A 69 -8.55 -12.61 -4.89
CA VAL A 69 -8.80 -12.05 -6.22
C VAL A 69 -7.75 -10.99 -6.51
N ALA A 70 -6.87 -11.28 -7.45
CA ALA A 70 -5.74 -10.44 -7.82
C ALA A 70 -5.78 -10.01 -9.28
N ARG A 71 -5.56 -8.71 -9.54
CA ARG A 71 -5.43 -8.19 -10.91
C ARG A 71 -4.12 -8.59 -11.60
N ALA A 72 -3.10 -8.89 -10.80
CA ALA A 72 -1.83 -9.40 -11.27
C ALA A 72 -1.99 -10.84 -11.77
N ASP A 73 -1.31 -11.19 -12.86
CA ASP A 73 -1.34 -12.53 -13.43
C ASP A 73 -0.60 -13.55 -12.55
N THR A 74 0.33 -13.07 -11.73
CA THR A 74 1.12 -13.88 -10.79
C THR A 74 1.24 -13.16 -9.44
N LEU A 75 1.29 -13.94 -8.37
CA LEU A 75 1.62 -13.44 -7.04
C LEU A 75 3.14 -13.38 -6.87
N LEU A 76 3.63 -12.24 -6.39
CA LEU A 76 5.05 -12.04 -6.14
C LEU A 76 5.34 -12.21 -4.65
N PHE A 77 6.41 -12.94 -4.34
CA PHE A 77 6.92 -13.09 -2.98
C PHE A 77 8.37 -12.61 -2.92
N GLY A 78 8.71 -11.96 -1.82
CA GLY A 78 10.10 -11.57 -1.53
C GLY A 78 11.04 -12.77 -1.45
N THR A 79 12.33 -12.51 -1.40
CA THR A 79 13.37 -13.51 -1.17
C THR A 79 13.76 -13.54 0.31
N PRO A 80 14.17 -14.71 0.87
CA PRO A 80 14.69 -14.79 2.22
C PRO A 80 15.89 -13.85 2.43
N PRO A 81 16.05 -13.22 3.61
CA PRO A 81 17.14 -12.29 3.89
C PRO A 81 18.54 -12.90 3.74
N GLU A 82 18.67 -14.18 3.96
CA GLU A 82 19.93 -14.93 3.86
C GLU A 82 20.46 -14.99 2.43
N SER A 83 19.57 -15.00 1.43
CA SER A 83 19.94 -14.96 0.01
C SER A 83 20.36 -13.57 -0.48
N ASP A 84 20.20 -12.54 0.34
CA ASP A 84 20.39 -11.13 -0.05
C ASP A 84 21.50 -10.41 0.73
N ARG A 85 22.38 -11.12 1.43
CA ARG A 85 23.53 -10.50 2.11
C ARG A 85 24.46 -9.90 1.08
N SER A 86 24.52 -8.56 1.09
CA SER A 86 25.33 -7.77 0.13
C SER A 86 26.82 -8.11 0.19
N THR A 87 27.31 -8.68 1.31
CA THR A 87 28.69 -9.09 1.53
C THR A 87 29.08 -10.33 0.73
N ASP A 88 28.14 -11.22 0.43
CA ASP A 88 28.43 -12.51 -0.23
C ASP A 88 28.24 -12.43 -1.76
N ARG A 89 27.84 -11.25 -2.28
CA ARG A 89 27.66 -11.07 -3.72
C ARG A 89 28.99 -10.77 -4.39
N ALA A 90 29.23 -11.45 -5.54
CA ALA A 90 30.37 -11.17 -6.40
C ALA A 90 30.44 -9.67 -6.77
N LEU A 91 31.64 -9.12 -6.88
CA LEU A 91 31.85 -7.68 -7.19
C LEU A 91 31.09 -7.24 -8.46
N THR A 92 31.02 -8.09 -9.47
CA THR A 92 30.26 -7.83 -10.71
C THR A 92 28.76 -7.65 -10.45
N VAL A 93 28.18 -8.46 -9.55
CA VAL A 93 26.76 -8.33 -9.18
C VAL A 93 26.52 -7.06 -8.35
N ARG A 94 27.45 -6.69 -7.49
CA ARG A 94 27.38 -5.43 -6.69
C ARG A 94 27.42 -4.20 -7.58
N LEU A 95 28.21 -4.23 -8.64
CA LEU A 95 28.30 -3.13 -9.61
C LEU A 95 27.07 -3.04 -10.53
N THR A 96 26.53 -4.18 -10.97
CA THR A 96 25.37 -4.21 -11.86
C THR A 96 24.04 -4.05 -11.13
N LYS A 97 23.95 -4.50 -9.89
CA LYS A 97 22.75 -4.42 -9.03
C LYS A 97 23.12 -3.95 -7.62
N PRO A 98 23.43 -2.66 -7.42
CA PRO A 98 23.80 -2.15 -6.10
C PRO A 98 22.66 -2.38 -5.10
N GLY A 99 23.05 -2.76 -3.88
CA GLY A 99 22.10 -2.96 -2.79
C GLY A 99 21.57 -1.63 -2.24
N SER A 100 20.31 -1.59 -1.89
CA SER A 100 19.69 -0.46 -1.21
C SER A 100 18.68 -0.93 -0.17
N PRO A 101 18.23 -0.07 0.76
CA PRO A 101 17.16 -0.40 1.71
C PRO A 101 15.84 -0.81 1.05
N LEU A 102 15.63 -0.46 -0.21
CA LEU A 102 14.45 -0.84 -1.01
C LEU A 102 14.66 -2.15 -1.79
N GLY A 103 15.86 -2.71 -1.80
CA GLY A 103 16.24 -3.87 -2.58
C GLY A 103 17.38 -3.59 -3.57
N PRO A 104 17.83 -4.60 -4.33
CA PRO A 104 18.91 -4.47 -5.29
C PRO A 104 18.46 -3.81 -6.59
N GLY A 105 19.33 -3.00 -7.19
CA GLY A 105 19.14 -2.37 -8.50
C GLY A 105 19.37 -0.86 -8.48
N TRP A 106 19.86 -0.33 -9.60
CA TRP A 106 20.24 1.08 -9.74
C TRP A 106 19.09 2.05 -9.51
N SER A 107 17.88 1.74 -9.97
CA SER A 107 16.70 2.59 -9.75
C SER A 107 16.32 2.67 -8.27
N LEU A 108 16.30 1.53 -7.56
CA LEU A 108 15.99 1.47 -6.13
C LEU A 108 17.12 2.13 -5.30
N PHE A 109 18.36 1.96 -5.73
CA PHE A 109 19.50 2.64 -5.14
C PHE A 109 19.36 4.17 -5.27
N ALA A 110 19.03 4.68 -6.47
CA ALA A 110 18.83 6.11 -6.69
C ALA A 110 17.67 6.67 -5.85
N PHE A 111 16.52 5.99 -5.79
CA PHE A 111 15.39 6.39 -4.94
C PHE A 111 15.74 6.40 -3.45
N SER A 112 16.61 5.51 -3.02
CA SER A 112 17.03 5.43 -1.61
C SER A 112 18.07 6.49 -1.23
N ARG A 113 18.97 6.84 -2.17
CA ARG A 113 20.11 7.75 -1.88
C ARG A 113 19.81 9.21 -2.18
N ALA A 114 18.92 9.46 -3.13
CA ALA A 114 18.62 10.80 -3.61
C ALA A 114 17.10 11.13 -3.62
N PRO A 115 16.37 10.96 -2.50
CA PRO A 115 14.93 11.26 -2.46
C PRO A 115 14.63 12.75 -2.77
N VAL A 116 15.58 13.67 -2.48
CA VAL A 116 15.43 15.10 -2.81
C VAL A 116 15.35 15.33 -4.30
N VAL A 117 16.14 14.60 -5.09
CA VAL A 117 16.15 14.74 -6.57
C VAL A 117 14.80 14.32 -7.15
N PHE A 118 14.13 13.35 -6.52
CA PHE A 118 12.82 12.87 -6.95
C PHE A 118 11.76 13.98 -7.04
N ARG A 119 11.79 14.96 -6.16
CA ARG A 119 10.83 16.09 -6.14
C ARG A 119 10.88 16.96 -7.39
N HIS A 120 12.00 16.98 -8.11
CA HIS A 120 12.18 17.77 -9.33
C HIS A 120 11.61 17.10 -10.59
N LEU A 121 11.18 15.83 -10.48
CA LEU A 121 10.47 15.17 -11.55
C LEU A 121 9.06 15.77 -11.71
N PRO A 122 8.50 15.75 -12.94
CA PRO A 122 7.11 16.15 -13.16
C PRO A 122 6.13 15.38 -12.28
N ASP A 123 5.05 16.03 -11.82
CA ASP A 123 4.07 15.46 -10.89
C ASP A 123 3.52 14.11 -11.39
N ARG A 124 3.16 14.01 -12.67
CA ARG A 124 2.67 12.75 -13.27
C ARG A 124 3.68 11.61 -13.15
N THR A 125 4.95 11.90 -13.41
CA THR A 125 6.04 10.91 -13.32
C THR A 125 6.22 10.46 -11.86
N ARG A 126 6.22 11.41 -10.91
CA ARG A 126 6.33 11.09 -9.47
C ARG A 126 5.21 10.18 -9.01
N LEU A 127 3.97 10.54 -9.32
CA LEU A 127 2.80 9.75 -8.95
C LEU A 127 2.83 8.35 -9.58
N HIS A 128 3.22 8.25 -10.85
CA HIS A 128 3.39 6.97 -11.53
C HIS A 128 4.43 6.10 -10.82
N LEU A 129 5.63 6.64 -10.56
CA LEU A 129 6.70 5.90 -9.89
C LEU A 129 6.33 5.48 -8.46
N VAL A 130 5.67 6.34 -7.69
CA VAL A 130 5.18 5.98 -6.34
C VAL A 130 4.19 4.81 -6.39
N ARG A 131 3.38 4.70 -7.45
CA ARG A 131 2.37 3.65 -7.60
C ARG A 131 2.93 2.34 -8.15
N THR A 132 3.96 2.41 -8.99
CA THR A 132 4.47 1.25 -9.75
C THR A 132 5.75 0.66 -9.21
N VAL A 133 6.63 1.49 -8.64
CA VAL A 133 7.89 1.02 -8.04
C VAL A 133 7.58 0.23 -6.77
N LEU A 134 8.14 -0.96 -6.66
CA LEU A 134 7.84 -1.94 -5.62
C LEU A 134 6.33 -2.20 -5.54
N GLY A 135 5.82 -2.82 -6.59
CA GLY A 135 4.43 -3.26 -6.71
C GLY A 135 4.01 -4.21 -5.59
N PRO A 136 2.75 -4.64 -5.59
CA PRO A 136 2.25 -5.51 -4.54
C PRO A 136 3.01 -6.84 -4.53
N SER A 137 3.52 -7.22 -3.35
CA SER A 137 4.20 -8.49 -3.11
C SER A 137 3.97 -8.95 -1.68
N GLY A 138 3.98 -10.26 -1.45
CA GLY A 138 4.03 -10.85 -0.13
C GLY A 138 5.47 -11.03 0.35
N ALA A 139 5.67 -11.14 1.65
CA ALA A 139 6.93 -11.56 2.23
C ALA A 139 7.20 -13.04 1.85
N TRP A 140 8.48 -13.43 1.79
CA TRP A 140 8.89 -14.77 1.43
C TRP A 140 8.25 -15.87 2.30
N TRP A 141 8.07 -15.62 3.58
CA TRP A 141 7.50 -16.56 4.56
C TRP A 141 5.99 -16.78 4.40
N LEU A 142 5.31 -15.97 3.59
CA LEU A 142 3.90 -16.19 3.26
C LEU A 142 3.69 -17.22 2.17
N ARG A 143 4.69 -17.55 1.38
CA ARG A 143 4.54 -18.44 0.22
C ARG A 143 3.89 -19.76 0.60
N ASP A 144 4.44 -20.47 1.58
CA ASP A 144 3.95 -21.80 2.02
C ASP A 144 2.60 -21.74 2.74
N ARG A 145 2.21 -20.57 3.24
CA ARG A 145 0.91 -20.31 3.87
C ARG A 145 -0.18 -19.93 2.87
N VAL A 146 0.19 -19.65 1.61
CA VAL A 146 -0.72 -19.17 0.56
C VAL A 146 -0.83 -20.16 -0.59
N GLU A 147 0.31 -20.61 -1.16
CA GLU A 147 0.31 -21.49 -2.33
C GLU A 147 -0.27 -22.86 -1.98
N GLY A 148 -1.31 -23.27 -2.73
CA GLY A 148 -1.99 -24.55 -2.52
C GLY A 148 -2.86 -24.66 -1.27
N ARG A 149 -3.06 -23.58 -0.50
CA ARG A 149 -3.86 -23.59 0.74
C ARG A 149 -5.33 -23.21 0.52
N PHE A 150 -5.58 -22.31 -0.40
CA PHE A 150 -6.93 -21.83 -0.74
C PHE A 150 -6.97 -21.33 -2.18
N ARG A 151 -8.14 -20.94 -2.64
CA ARG A 151 -8.35 -20.51 -4.04
C ARG A 151 -7.68 -19.17 -4.33
N LEU A 152 -6.93 -19.12 -5.45
CA LEU A 152 -6.26 -17.94 -5.97
C LEU A 152 -6.78 -17.62 -7.38
N LEU A 153 -7.43 -16.49 -7.57
CA LEU A 153 -7.93 -15.98 -8.85
C LEU A 153 -7.01 -14.83 -9.31
N THR A 154 -5.93 -15.18 -10.00
CA THR A 154 -5.00 -14.21 -10.58
C THR A 154 -5.47 -13.73 -11.95
N GLY A 155 -5.02 -12.54 -12.38
CA GLY A 155 -5.46 -11.91 -13.64
C GLY A 155 -6.93 -11.43 -13.62
N HIS A 156 -7.64 -11.58 -12.50
CA HIS A 156 -9.06 -11.23 -12.40
C HIS A 156 -9.27 -9.79 -11.92
N ARG A 157 -10.21 -9.10 -12.55
CA ARG A 157 -10.59 -7.73 -12.18
C ARG A 157 -12.02 -7.72 -11.65
N LEU A 158 -12.24 -6.98 -10.57
CA LEU A 158 -13.59 -6.71 -10.09
C LEU A 158 -14.35 -5.91 -11.15
N GLY A 159 -15.45 -6.43 -11.65
CA GLY A 159 -16.36 -5.77 -12.57
C GLY A 159 -17.51 -5.11 -11.83
N SER A 160 -18.39 -5.91 -11.24
CA SER A 160 -19.52 -5.43 -10.45
C SER A 160 -19.74 -6.28 -9.20
N VAL A 161 -20.49 -5.73 -8.26
CA VAL A 161 -20.89 -6.40 -7.04
C VAL A 161 -22.40 -6.30 -6.87
N GLN A 162 -23.00 -7.35 -6.32
CA GLN A 162 -24.41 -7.40 -5.98
C GLN A 162 -24.58 -7.99 -4.59
N GLU A 163 -25.45 -7.39 -3.81
CA GLU A 163 -25.93 -7.99 -2.56
C GLU A 163 -27.20 -8.78 -2.83
N SER A 164 -27.30 -9.97 -2.27
CA SER A 164 -28.51 -10.79 -2.30
C SER A 164 -28.62 -11.62 -1.03
N ALA A 165 -29.68 -11.40 -0.26
CA ALA A 165 -29.99 -12.17 0.97
C ALA A 165 -28.83 -12.25 1.97
N GLY A 166 -28.11 -11.14 2.18
CA GLY A 166 -26.98 -11.07 3.11
C GLY A 166 -25.69 -11.71 2.61
N GLN A 167 -25.63 -12.06 1.34
CA GLN A 167 -24.44 -12.57 0.66
C GLN A 167 -24.01 -11.62 -0.46
N VAL A 168 -22.75 -11.73 -0.86
CA VAL A 168 -22.17 -10.92 -1.92
C VAL A 168 -21.89 -11.77 -3.14
N ARG A 169 -22.34 -11.33 -4.29
CA ARG A 169 -21.95 -11.89 -5.59
C ARG A 169 -21.03 -10.91 -6.32
N LEU A 170 -19.82 -11.35 -6.60
CA LEU A 170 -18.81 -10.60 -7.34
C LEU A 170 -18.79 -11.10 -8.80
N ALA A 171 -18.96 -10.20 -9.75
CA ALA A 171 -18.70 -10.48 -11.16
C ALA A 171 -17.26 -10.10 -11.49
N LEU A 172 -16.44 -11.09 -11.76
CA LEU A 172 -14.99 -10.93 -12.01
C LEU A 172 -14.72 -11.08 -13.51
N GLN A 173 -14.02 -10.11 -14.08
CA GLN A 173 -13.52 -10.18 -15.45
C GLN A 173 -12.29 -11.09 -15.50
N ARG A 174 -12.36 -12.14 -16.34
CA ARG A 174 -11.27 -13.11 -16.52
C ARG A 174 -10.13 -12.58 -17.40
N PRO A 175 -8.89 -13.05 -17.21
CA PRO A 175 -7.86 -12.90 -18.22
C PRO A 175 -8.32 -13.58 -19.53
N GLY A 176 -8.23 -12.87 -20.64
CA GLY A 176 -8.70 -13.38 -21.95
C GLY A 176 -10.19 -13.19 -22.25
N GLY A 177 -10.95 -12.59 -21.35
CA GLY A 177 -12.37 -12.25 -21.54
C GLY A 177 -13.33 -13.18 -20.82
N GLY A 178 -14.60 -12.76 -20.77
CA GLY A 178 -15.66 -13.43 -20.04
C GLY A 178 -15.73 -13.01 -18.56
N THR A 179 -16.81 -13.46 -17.91
CA THR A 179 -17.10 -13.14 -16.52
C THR A 179 -17.14 -14.42 -15.69
N GLU A 180 -16.54 -14.37 -14.52
CA GLU A 180 -16.65 -15.40 -13.49
C GLU A 180 -17.42 -14.86 -12.30
N LEU A 181 -18.38 -15.61 -11.79
CA LEU A 181 -19.13 -15.25 -10.61
C LEU A 181 -18.52 -15.90 -9.39
N LEU A 182 -18.32 -15.10 -8.34
CA LEU A 182 -17.81 -15.54 -7.03
C LEU A 182 -18.82 -15.11 -5.95
N ASP A 183 -19.42 -16.08 -5.28
CA ASP A 183 -20.25 -15.85 -4.12
C ASP A 183 -19.41 -15.87 -2.85
N ALA A 184 -19.61 -14.90 -1.98
CA ALA A 184 -18.92 -14.75 -0.70
C ALA A 184 -19.89 -14.22 0.37
N ASP A 185 -19.54 -14.46 1.64
CA ASP A 185 -20.30 -13.95 2.77
C ASP A 185 -19.74 -12.58 3.19
N HIS A 186 -18.47 -12.31 2.88
CA HIS A 186 -17.82 -11.02 3.11
C HIS A 186 -16.74 -10.70 2.08
N VAL A 187 -16.50 -9.42 1.80
CA VAL A 187 -15.41 -8.94 0.96
C VAL A 187 -14.38 -8.19 1.79
N LEU A 188 -13.16 -8.70 1.86
CA LEU A 188 -12.03 -8.05 2.52
C LEU A 188 -11.19 -7.30 1.49
N ALA A 189 -11.30 -5.98 1.47
CA ALA A 189 -10.51 -5.13 0.58
C ALA A 189 -9.10 -4.93 1.14
N ALA A 190 -8.12 -5.65 0.60
CA ALA A 190 -6.70 -5.46 0.87
C ALA A 190 -6.03 -4.68 -0.28
N THR A 191 -6.68 -3.60 -0.67
CA THR A 191 -6.39 -2.78 -1.86
C THR A 191 -5.41 -1.64 -1.59
N GLY A 192 -4.81 -1.65 -0.39
CA GLY A 192 -3.78 -0.73 0.03
C GLY A 192 -4.32 0.64 0.47
N TYR A 193 -3.46 1.65 0.36
CA TYR A 193 -3.72 2.96 0.95
C TYR A 193 -3.54 4.06 -0.10
N ARG A 194 -4.41 5.07 -0.04
CA ARG A 194 -4.30 6.29 -0.87
C ARG A 194 -4.37 7.52 0.01
N VAL A 195 -3.34 8.36 -0.09
CA VAL A 195 -3.31 9.61 0.66
C VAL A 195 -4.44 10.51 0.19
N ASP A 196 -5.22 10.95 1.15
CA ASP A 196 -6.26 11.95 0.98
C ASP A 196 -6.32 12.82 2.23
N LEU A 197 -5.89 14.08 2.09
CA LEU A 197 -5.84 15.03 3.21
C LEU A 197 -7.22 15.33 3.78
N ASP A 198 -8.29 15.16 3.01
CA ASP A 198 -9.66 15.40 3.49
C ASP A 198 -10.12 14.37 4.51
N ARG A 199 -9.46 13.21 4.53
CA ARG A 199 -9.69 12.14 5.51
C ARG A 199 -8.94 12.34 6.84
N LEU A 200 -8.05 13.34 6.91
CA LEU A 200 -7.34 13.67 8.15
C LEU A 200 -8.23 14.55 9.05
N GLY A 201 -9.04 13.94 9.89
CA GLY A 201 -9.96 14.64 10.80
C GLY A 201 -9.28 15.62 11.78
N LEU A 202 -7.99 15.42 12.05
CA LEU A 202 -7.19 16.32 12.91
C LEU A 202 -6.85 17.67 12.26
N LEU A 203 -7.01 17.81 10.94
CA LEU A 203 -6.83 19.07 10.22
C LEU A 203 -8.17 19.81 10.14
N GLY A 204 -8.23 21.01 10.69
CA GLY A 204 -9.39 21.89 10.54
C GLY A 204 -9.65 22.26 9.06
N PRO A 205 -10.90 22.66 8.70
CA PRO A 205 -11.25 22.98 7.31
C PRO A 205 -10.36 24.06 6.70
N ASP A 206 -9.97 25.08 7.47
CA ASP A 206 -9.12 26.18 6.99
C ASP A 206 -7.73 25.71 6.64
N LEU A 207 -7.11 24.88 7.49
CA LEU A 207 -5.82 24.27 7.21
C LEU A 207 -5.88 23.39 5.96
N ARG A 208 -6.94 22.60 5.81
CA ARG A 208 -7.13 21.75 4.62
C ARG A 208 -7.22 22.57 3.35
N ARG A 209 -7.93 23.72 3.36
CA ARG A 209 -8.04 24.64 2.23
C ARG A 209 -6.71 25.33 1.89
N GLY A 210 -5.89 25.65 2.87
CA GLY A 210 -4.57 26.28 2.69
C GLY A 210 -3.50 25.35 2.14
N LEU A 211 -3.71 24.04 2.17
CA LEU A 211 -2.73 23.05 1.73
C LEU A 211 -2.69 22.92 0.20
N ARG A 212 -1.55 23.22 -0.41
CA ARG A 212 -1.29 22.87 -1.81
C ARG A 212 -1.12 21.35 -1.92
N ARG A 213 -1.71 20.75 -2.96
CA ARG A 213 -1.78 19.29 -3.12
C ARG A 213 -1.20 18.83 -4.45
N ILE A 214 -0.78 17.56 -4.45
CA ILE A 214 -0.53 16.77 -5.65
C ILE A 214 -1.52 15.61 -5.57
N GLU A 215 -2.61 15.67 -6.32
CA GLU A 215 -3.80 14.85 -6.08
C GLU A 215 -4.27 15.00 -4.61
N GLY A 216 -4.48 13.88 -3.87
CA GLY A 216 -4.85 13.91 -2.45
C GLY A 216 -3.71 14.15 -1.47
N ALA A 217 -2.44 14.15 -1.92
CA ALA A 217 -1.26 14.29 -1.07
C ALA A 217 -0.79 15.74 -0.92
N PRO A 218 -0.14 16.13 0.19
CA PRO A 218 0.41 17.47 0.35
C PRO A 218 1.62 17.67 -0.59
N ARG A 219 1.73 18.86 -1.17
CA ARG A 219 2.96 19.33 -1.83
C ARG A 219 3.90 19.84 -0.76
N LEU A 220 5.10 19.27 -0.69
CA LEU A 220 6.09 19.57 0.34
C LEU A 220 7.35 20.24 -0.25
N ASP A 221 8.02 21.05 0.55
CA ASP A 221 9.36 21.56 0.26
C ASP A 221 10.45 20.53 0.64
N ASP A 222 11.73 20.95 0.61
CA ASP A 222 12.88 20.07 0.91
C ASP A 222 12.94 19.65 2.37
N SER A 223 12.32 20.40 3.26
CA SER A 223 12.28 20.17 4.71
C SER A 223 11.06 19.38 5.16
N PHE A 224 10.24 18.87 4.22
CA PHE A 224 8.95 18.23 4.47
C PHE A 224 7.85 19.19 4.96
N GLN A 225 8.06 20.51 4.86
CA GLN A 225 7.05 21.49 5.21
C GLN A 225 6.03 21.64 4.07
N SER A 226 4.78 21.78 4.44
CA SER A 226 3.70 22.04 3.51
C SER A 226 3.64 23.51 3.11
N SER A 227 2.63 23.90 2.28
CA SER A 227 2.36 25.31 1.99
C SER A 227 1.87 26.10 3.20
N VAL A 228 1.54 25.45 4.29
CA VAL A 228 1.22 26.08 5.58
C VAL A 228 2.48 26.10 6.45
N PRO A 229 3.03 27.29 6.80
CA PRO A 229 4.23 27.37 7.59
C PRO A 229 4.14 26.64 8.93
N GLY A 230 5.20 25.93 9.31
CA GLY A 230 5.27 25.16 10.55
C GLY A 230 4.50 23.84 10.52
N LEU A 231 3.89 23.44 9.39
CA LEU A 231 3.17 22.18 9.24
C LEU A 231 3.94 21.22 8.32
N TYR A 232 4.44 20.13 8.90
CA TYR A 232 5.26 19.12 8.25
C TYR A 232 4.53 17.80 8.13
N PHE A 233 4.79 17.05 7.04
CA PHE A 233 4.21 15.72 6.81
C PHE A 233 5.32 14.71 6.55
N THR A 234 5.19 13.50 7.12
CA THR A 234 6.13 12.39 6.90
C THR A 234 5.40 11.07 6.57
N GLY A 235 6.16 10.03 6.29
CA GLY A 235 5.63 8.72 5.90
C GLY A 235 4.92 8.74 4.54
N LEU A 236 3.85 7.96 4.39
CA LEU A 236 3.14 7.80 3.12
C LEU A 236 2.68 9.15 2.53
N ALA A 237 2.28 10.11 3.36
CA ALA A 237 1.84 11.43 2.91
C ALA A 237 2.94 12.20 2.15
N SER A 238 4.21 11.95 2.43
CA SER A 238 5.34 12.59 1.76
C SER A 238 5.83 11.86 0.50
N ALA A 239 5.29 10.68 0.19
CA ALA A 239 5.75 9.87 -0.93
C ALA A 239 5.56 10.55 -2.30
N ALA A 240 4.50 11.32 -2.49
CA ALA A 240 4.27 12.09 -3.73
C ALA A 240 5.34 13.15 -3.99
N THR A 241 6.08 13.59 -2.96
CA THR A 241 7.18 14.56 -3.07
C THR A 241 8.55 13.87 -3.13
N PHE A 242 8.82 12.90 -2.25
CA PHE A 242 10.16 12.32 -2.05
C PHE A 242 10.31 10.88 -2.58
N GLY A 243 9.26 10.33 -3.20
CA GLY A 243 9.33 9.05 -3.89
C GLY A 243 8.99 7.82 -3.04
N PRO A 244 9.18 6.63 -3.65
CA PRO A 244 8.77 5.35 -3.07
C PRO A 244 9.39 5.04 -1.71
N LEU A 245 10.58 5.57 -1.40
CA LEU A 245 11.26 5.38 -0.11
C LEU A 245 10.37 5.76 1.08
N MET A 246 9.54 6.80 0.93
CA MET A 246 8.65 7.29 2.00
C MET A 246 7.48 6.35 2.32
N ARG A 247 7.25 5.33 1.51
CA ARG A 247 6.24 4.28 1.78
C ARG A 247 6.73 3.26 2.81
N PHE A 248 8.02 3.25 3.13
CA PHE A 248 8.67 2.24 3.94
C PHE A 248 9.38 2.85 5.15
N VAL A 249 9.54 2.04 6.20
CA VAL A 249 10.21 2.44 7.44
C VAL A 249 11.66 2.93 7.19
N CYS A 250 12.34 2.39 6.19
CA CYS A 250 13.69 2.82 5.82
C CYS A 250 13.80 4.30 5.40
N GLY A 251 12.69 4.94 5.02
CA GLY A 251 12.62 6.37 4.73
C GLY A 251 12.59 7.27 5.96
N THR A 252 12.29 6.73 7.15
CA THR A 252 12.10 7.52 8.39
C THR A 252 13.34 8.30 8.78
N GLY A 253 14.52 7.70 8.69
CA GLY A 253 15.77 8.38 9.05
C GLY A 253 16.10 9.59 8.15
N PHE A 254 15.71 9.53 6.87
CA PHE A 254 15.87 10.68 5.97
C PHE A 254 14.90 11.82 6.34
N ALA A 255 13.62 11.50 6.55
CA ALA A 255 12.60 12.47 6.93
C ALA A 255 12.91 13.11 8.29
N ALA A 256 13.25 12.31 9.30
CA ALA A 256 13.53 12.79 10.65
C ALA A 256 14.67 13.83 10.67
N ARG A 257 15.81 13.55 10.02
CA ARG A 257 16.94 14.48 9.98
C ARG A 257 16.57 15.83 9.37
N ARG A 258 15.80 15.84 8.28
CA ARG A 258 15.42 17.08 7.59
C ARG A 258 14.40 17.89 8.37
N ILE A 259 13.39 17.24 8.90
CA ILE A 259 12.38 17.91 9.72
C ILE A 259 13.01 18.49 10.98
N SER A 260 13.87 17.71 11.68
CA SER A 260 14.54 18.20 12.90
C SER A 260 15.44 19.41 12.63
N ALA A 261 16.19 19.41 11.53
CA ALA A 261 17.01 20.55 11.14
C ALA A 261 16.15 21.79 10.89
N ALA A 262 15.08 21.66 10.09
CA ALA A 262 14.18 22.77 9.78
C ALA A 262 13.47 23.35 11.01
N VAL A 263 13.02 22.48 11.92
CA VAL A 263 12.38 22.92 13.16
C VAL A 263 13.37 23.64 14.08
N ALA A 264 14.64 23.18 14.17
CA ALA A 264 15.69 23.83 14.94
C ALA A 264 16.08 25.21 14.36
N GLU A 265 16.07 25.37 13.05
CA GLU A 265 16.31 26.66 12.38
C GLU A 265 15.16 27.65 12.61
N ALA A 266 13.91 27.19 12.55
CA ALA A 266 12.73 28.03 12.76
C ALA A 266 12.54 28.47 14.22
N GLY A 267 13.20 27.82 15.17
CA GLY A 267 13.16 28.17 16.61
C GLY A 267 14.26 29.13 17.08
N ARG A 268 15.15 29.57 16.15
CA ARG A 268 16.16 30.59 16.42
C ARG A 268 15.67 31.97 15.96
#